data_f7781b49ca19d2a5e961ec4b3bf866ca
#
_entry.id   f7781b49ca19d2a5e961ec4b3bf866ca
#
_cell.length_a   1.000
_cell.length_b   1.000
_cell.length_c   1.000
_cell.angle_alpha   90.00
_cell.angle_beta   90.00
_cell.angle_gamma   90.00
#
_symmetry.space_group_name_H-M   'P 1'
#
loop_
_entity.id
_entity.type
_entity.pdbx_description
1 polymer ?
#
loop_
_entity_poly.entity_id
_entity_poly.type
_entity_poly.pdbx_seq_one_letter_code
_entity_poly.pdbx_strand_id
1 'polypeptide(L)'
;MTDDLRDRLRGAFRWTDPGPPADYLVSDRSGWWRDPVILHGLGPALADLFRAARPTVVVSPEVTGFLLGPLVAHALGVGFVEAYRAGARRAIAEPMIWTEVPADHRGDAQHLGVRRRLLADDDRVLVVDDWASTGAQARGLRRLLGNRYLGTAVIVDECPPEVTAELSIRSLLAGSDLDP
;
A
#
# COMPACT_ATOMS: atom_id res chain seq x y z
N MET A 1 -2.79 -8.01 -20.95
CA MET A 1 -2.74 -8.56 -19.58
C MET A 1 -3.18 -7.54 -18.53
N THR A 2 -2.74 -6.30 -18.61
CA THR A 2 -3.09 -5.23 -17.66
C THR A 2 -4.58 -4.82 -17.72
N ASP A 3 -5.17 -4.73 -18.91
CA ASP A 3 -6.57 -4.29 -19.05
C ASP A 3 -7.55 -5.34 -18.51
N ASP A 4 -7.32 -6.64 -18.79
CA ASP A 4 -8.12 -7.73 -18.22
C ASP A 4 -8.06 -7.76 -16.68
N LEU A 5 -6.90 -7.50 -16.08
CA LEU A 5 -6.78 -7.42 -14.62
C LEU A 5 -7.53 -6.22 -14.03
N ARG A 6 -7.47 -5.05 -14.69
CA ARG A 6 -8.21 -3.87 -14.26
C ARG A 6 -9.73 -4.09 -14.31
N ASP A 7 -10.22 -4.70 -15.38
CA ASP A 7 -11.65 -5.02 -15.51
C ASP A 7 -12.11 -6.01 -14.45
N ARG A 8 -11.28 -7.01 -14.13
CA ARG A 8 -11.56 -7.95 -13.04
C ARG A 8 -11.56 -7.27 -11.66
N LEU A 9 -10.61 -6.36 -11.42
CA LEU A 9 -10.56 -5.58 -10.18
C LEU A 9 -11.85 -4.76 -10.00
N ARG A 10 -12.30 -4.05 -11.06
CA ARG A 10 -13.57 -3.30 -11.04
C ARG A 10 -14.76 -4.24 -10.80
N GLY A 11 -14.81 -5.36 -11.50
CA GLY A 11 -15.92 -6.33 -11.40
C GLY A 11 -16.02 -7.02 -10.03
N ALA A 12 -14.89 -7.19 -9.33
CA ALA A 12 -14.82 -7.83 -8.01
C ALA A 12 -14.95 -6.86 -6.83
N PHE A 13 -14.90 -5.54 -7.08
CA PHE A 13 -15.08 -4.50 -6.09
C PHE A 13 -16.56 -4.22 -5.83
N ARG A 14 -16.92 -3.81 -4.61
CA ARG A 14 -18.27 -3.37 -4.24
C ARG A 14 -18.22 -2.22 -3.25
N TRP A 15 -19.13 -1.26 -3.42
CA TRP A 15 -19.52 -0.35 -2.36
C TRP A 15 -20.64 -0.99 -1.56
N THR A 16 -20.50 -1.04 -0.25
CA THR A 16 -21.46 -1.68 0.66
C THR A 16 -21.99 -0.66 1.65
N ASP A 17 -23.32 -0.59 1.77
CA ASP A 17 -23.97 0.18 2.81
C ASP A 17 -23.89 -0.60 4.13
N PRO A 18 -23.19 -0.08 5.17
CA PRO A 18 -23.12 -0.73 6.47
C PRO A 18 -24.43 -0.60 7.29
N GLY A 19 -25.39 0.16 6.80
CA GLY A 19 -26.65 0.46 7.50
C GLY A 19 -26.53 1.53 8.60
N PRO A 20 -27.67 1.95 9.19
CA PRO A 20 -27.67 2.97 10.22
C PRO A 20 -26.81 2.59 11.45
N PRO A 21 -26.10 3.55 12.08
CA PRO A 21 -26.21 5.01 11.88
C PRO A 21 -25.24 5.59 10.81
N ALA A 22 -24.58 4.77 10.00
CA ALA A 22 -23.66 5.26 8.99
C ALA A 22 -24.41 5.91 7.82
N ASP A 23 -23.88 7.03 7.34
CA ASP A 23 -24.32 7.77 6.14
C ASP A 23 -23.30 7.71 5.00
N TYR A 24 -22.41 6.73 5.05
CA TYR A 24 -21.32 6.51 4.07
C TYR A 24 -21.28 5.07 3.61
N LEU A 25 -20.74 4.87 2.41
CA LEU A 25 -20.47 3.54 1.88
C LEU A 25 -19.07 3.06 2.30
N VAL A 26 -18.93 1.76 2.48
CA VAL A 26 -17.66 1.10 2.79
C VAL A 26 -17.15 0.34 1.56
N SER A 27 -15.88 0.52 1.25
CA SER A 27 -15.22 -0.23 0.19
C SER A 27 -15.04 -1.70 0.58
N ASP A 28 -15.69 -2.61 -0.15
CA ASP A 28 -15.48 -4.04 -0.02
C ASP A 28 -14.52 -4.54 -1.13
N ARG A 29 -13.34 -4.93 -0.71
CA ARG A 29 -12.24 -5.44 -1.53
C ARG A 29 -12.05 -6.95 -1.38
N SER A 30 -12.95 -7.62 -0.65
CA SER A 30 -12.82 -9.06 -0.36
C SER A 30 -12.80 -9.91 -1.63
N GLY A 31 -13.49 -9.46 -2.68
CA GLY A 31 -13.49 -10.09 -3.98
C GLY A 31 -12.10 -10.15 -4.62
N TRP A 32 -11.22 -9.16 -4.39
CA TRP A 32 -9.86 -9.16 -4.91
C TRP A 32 -9.02 -10.30 -4.34
N TRP A 33 -9.22 -10.61 -3.08
CA TRP A 33 -8.48 -11.66 -2.39
C TRP A 33 -9.05 -13.06 -2.64
N ARG A 34 -10.33 -13.14 -3.00
CA ARG A 34 -11.03 -14.39 -3.28
C ARG A 34 -10.81 -14.89 -4.70
N ASP A 35 -10.59 -14.00 -5.66
CA ASP A 35 -10.35 -14.37 -7.07
C ASP A 35 -8.87 -14.76 -7.28
N PRO A 36 -8.57 -16.03 -7.63
CA PRO A 36 -7.21 -16.49 -7.83
C PRO A 36 -6.52 -15.82 -9.02
N VAL A 37 -7.25 -15.37 -10.02
CA VAL A 37 -6.68 -14.68 -11.20
C VAL A 37 -6.22 -13.27 -10.81
N ILE A 38 -7.03 -12.55 -10.02
CA ILE A 38 -6.66 -11.24 -9.48
C ILE A 38 -5.43 -11.41 -8.57
N LEU A 39 -5.51 -12.31 -7.59
CA LEU A 39 -4.45 -12.51 -6.62
C LEU A 39 -3.11 -12.86 -7.29
N HIS A 40 -3.14 -13.73 -8.32
CA HIS A 40 -1.95 -14.09 -9.10
C HIS A 40 -1.41 -12.90 -9.92
N GLY A 41 -2.29 -12.06 -10.45
CA GLY A 41 -1.95 -10.93 -11.31
C GLY A 41 -1.43 -9.70 -10.57
N LEU A 42 -1.82 -9.49 -9.30
CA LEU A 42 -1.53 -8.26 -8.54
C LEU A 42 -0.02 -8.04 -8.32
N GLY A 43 0.71 -9.09 -7.91
CA GLY A 43 2.14 -8.98 -7.67
C GLY A 43 2.91 -8.47 -8.89
N PRO A 44 2.85 -9.16 -10.05
CA PRO A 44 3.49 -8.71 -11.29
C PRO A 44 3.04 -7.31 -11.74
N ALA A 45 1.73 -7.02 -11.70
CA ALA A 45 1.20 -5.75 -12.18
C ALA A 45 1.69 -4.55 -11.37
N LEU A 46 1.67 -4.64 -10.03
CA LEU A 46 2.21 -3.60 -9.15
C LEU A 46 3.74 -3.48 -9.26
N ALA A 47 4.44 -4.62 -9.39
CA ALA A 47 5.89 -4.65 -9.60
C ALA A 47 6.31 -3.91 -10.89
N ASP A 48 5.56 -4.07 -11.97
CA ASP A 48 5.86 -3.46 -13.27
C ASP A 48 5.78 -1.94 -13.23
N LEU A 49 4.96 -1.35 -12.34
CA LEU A 49 4.90 0.09 -12.14
C LEU A 49 6.27 0.69 -11.75
N PHE A 50 7.12 -0.08 -11.06
CA PHE A 50 8.42 0.40 -10.56
C PHE A 50 9.61 -0.47 -10.97
N ARG A 51 9.45 -1.47 -11.82
CA ARG A 51 10.54 -2.37 -12.23
C ARG A 51 11.75 -1.62 -12.79
N ALA A 52 11.53 -0.59 -13.61
CA ALA A 52 12.58 0.24 -14.17
C ALA A 52 13.38 1.02 -13.10
N ALA A 53 12.76 1.31 -11.95
CA ALA A 53 13.44 1.95 -10.82
C ALA A 53 14.32 0.99 -10.02
N ARG A 54 14.31 -0.31 -10.32
CA ARG A 54 15.12 -1.36 -9.69
C ARG A 54 15.08 -1.33 -8.17
N PRO A 55 13.92 -1.56 -7.52
CA PRO A 55 13.83 -1.67 -6.07
C PRO A 55 14.73 -2.82 -5.56
N THR A 56 15.30 -2.68 -4.35
CA THR A 56 16.06 -3.74 -3.67
C THR A 56 15.24 -4.38 -2.55
N VAL A 57 14.22 -3.69 -2.06
CA VAL A 57 13.33 -4.17 -1.01
C VAL A 57 11.94 -3.53 -1.14
N VAL A 58 10.92 -4.27 -0.74
CA VAL A 58 9.53 -3.80 -0.64
C VAL A 58 9.20 -3.57 0.83
N VAL A 59 8.53 -2.45 1.14
CA VAL A 59 7.98 -2.15 2.46
C VAL A 59 6.47 -1.97 2.32
N SER A 60 5.69 -2.57 3.22
CA SER A 60 4.23 -2.37 3.22
C SER A 60 3.69 -2.09 4.61
N PRO A 61 2.71 -1.18 4.75
CA PRO A 61 2.06 -0.92 6.01
C PRO A 61 1.06 -2.03 6.39
N GLU A 62 0.88 -2.22 7.67
CA GLU A 62 -0.18 -3.06 8.23
C GLU A 62 -1.55 -2.45 7.91
N VAL A 63 -2.59 -3.18 7.48
CA VAL A 63 -2.80 -4.63 7.48
C VAL A 63 -2.77 -5.18 6.05
N THR A 64 -3.47 -4.55 5.11
CA THR A 64 -3.69 -5.04 3.75
C THR A 64 -2.39 -5.04 2.94
N GLY A 65 -1.50 -4.08 3.20
CA GLY A 65 -0.17 -4.06 2.58
C GLY A 65 0.61 -5.36 2.81
N PHE A 66 0.39 -6.06 3.94
CA PHE A 66 1.05 -7.35 4.20
C PHE A 66 0.57 -8.49 3.29
N LEU A 67 -0.57 -8.34 2.64
CA LEU A 67 -1.03 -9.29 1.61
C LEU A 67 -0.33 -9.01 0.27
N LEU A 68 -0.11 -7.74 -0.07
CA LEU A 68 0.44 -7.31 -1.35
C LEU A 68 1.96 -7.27 -1.39
N GLY A 69 2.59 -6.79 -0.32
CA GLY A 69 4.04 -6.63 -0.25
C GLY A 69 4.81 -7.88 -0.63
N PRO A 70 4.53 -9.05 -0.03
CA PRO A 70 5.18 -10.31 -0.40
C PRO A 70 4.99 -10.71 -1.86
N LEU A 71 3.80 -10.47 -2.44
CA LEU A 71 3.53 -10.77 -3.85
C LEU A 71 4.37 -9.90 -4.79
N VAL A 72 4.47 -8.60 -4.48
CA VAL A 72 5.28 -7.66 -5.26
C VAL A 72 6.78 -7.94 -5.09
N ALA A 73 7.23 -8.20 -3.86
CA ALA A 73 8.62 -8.56 -3.59
C ALA A 73 9.03 -9.84 -4.35
N HIS A 74 8.16 -10.87 -4.34
CA HIS A 74 8.36 -12.09 -5.12
C HIS A 74 8.47 -11.81 -6.62
N ALA A 75 7.57 -10.98 -7.17
CA ALA A 75 7.56 -10.63 -8.60
C ALA A 75 8.78 -9.79 -9.03
N LEU A 76 9.39 -9.05 -8.09
CA LEU A 76 10.63 -8.29 -8.30
C LEU A 76 11.89 -9.12 -8.03
N GLY A 77 11.79 -10.25 -7.33
CA GLY A 77 12.93 -11.04 -6.87
C GLY A 77 13.72 -10.38 -5.73
N VAL A 78 13.02 -9.62 -4.84
CA VAL A 78 13.62 -8.86 -3.73
C VAL A 78 13.02 -9.23 -2.38
N GLY A 79 13.59 -8.70 -1.29
CA GLY A 79 13.08 -8.91 0.07
C GLY A 79 11.82 -8.09 0.39
N PHE A 80 11.15 -8.47 1.48
CA PHE A 80 9.97 -7.78 2.02
C PHE A 80 10.19 -7.41 3.50
N VAL A 81 9.77 -6.20 3.87
CA VAL A 81 9.82 -5.68 5.25
C VAL A 81 8.47 -5.12 5.63
N GLU A 82 7.99 -5.55 6.79
CA GLU A 82 6.72 -5.09 7.36
C GLU A 82 6.88 -3.74 8.05
N ALA A 83 5.94 -2.82 7.79
CA ALA A 83 5.76 -1.60 8.56
C ALA A 83 4.55 -1.76 9.50
N TYR A 84 4.83 -1.99 10.77
CA TYR A 84 3.82 -2.27 11.81
C TYR A 84 3.17 -1.00 12.34
N ARG A 85 1.89 -1.09 12.67
CA ARG A 85 1.21 -0.05 13.45
C ARG A 85 1.60 -0.14 14.93
N ALA A 86 1.83 1.01 15.56
CA ALA A 86 2.03 1.07 17.01
C ALA A 86 0.75 0.66 17.75
N GLY A 87 0.91 0.13 18.98
CA GLY A 87 -0.23 -0.27 19.82
C GLY A 87 -0.74 -1.69 19.59
N ALA A 88 -0.33 -2.39 18.53
CA ALA A 88 -0.60 -3.81 18.41
C ALA A 88 0.18 -4.57 19.51
N ARG A 89 -0.49 -5.50 20.23
CA ARG A 89 0.15 -6.35 21.25
C ARG A 89 1.09 -7.36 20.58
N ARG A 90 2.24 -6.88 20.11
CA ARG A 90 3.28 -7.71 19.51
C ARG A 90 4.57 -7.58 20.31
N ALA A 91 5.14 -8.71 20.68
CA ALA A 91 6.49 -8.76 21.24
C ALA A 91 7.51 -8.63 20.10
N ILE A 92 7.87 -7.39 19.73
CA ILE A 92 9.01 -7.13 18.86
C ILE A 92 10.19 -6.79 19.77
N ALA A 93 11.05 -7.77 19.99
CA ALA A 93 12.18 -7.67 20.90
C ALA A 93 13.44 -7.11 20.22
N GLU A 94 13.29 -6.11 19.35
CA GLU A 94 14.42 -5.50 18.64
C GLU A 94 14.15 -4.01 18.34
N PRO A 95 15.21 -3.21 18.07
CA PRO A 95 15.07 -1.80 17.76
C PRO A 95 14.24 -1.53 16.52
N MET A 96 13.24 -0.65 16.65
CA MET A 96 12.38 -0.17 15.59
C MET A 96 12.72 1.28 15.23
N ILE A 97 12.49 1.64 13.97
CA ILE A 97 12.43 3.04 13.54
C ILE A 97 10.96 3.38 13.34
N TRP A 98 10.48 4.41 13.99
CA TRP A 98 9.09 4.84 13.98
C TRP A 98 8.90 6.16 13.25
N THR A 99 7.76 6.33 12.61
CA THR A 99 7.29 7.59 12.04
C THR A 99 5.84 7.82 12.45
N GLU A 100 5.51 9.07 12.69
CA GLU A 100 4.13 9.50 12.84
C GLU A 100 3.45 9.54 11.46
N VAL A 101 2.25 8.99 11.38
CA VAL A 101 1.36 9.14 10.23
C VAL A 101 0.33 10.19 10.60
N PRO A 102 0.20 11.29 9.83
CA PRO A 102 -0.82 12.29 10.10
C PRO A 102 -2.20 11.65 10.26
N ALA A 103 -3.00 12.21 11.14
CA ALA A 103 -4.38 11.76 11.33
C ALA A 103 -5.12 11.76 9.99
N ASP A 104 -5.78 10.66 9.68
CA ASP A 104 -6.74 10.59 8.60
C ASP A 104 -8.09 11.20 9.07
N HIS A 105 -9.12 11.09 8.24
CA HIS A 105 -10.49 11.55 8.55
C HIS A 105 -11.10 10.87 9.80
N ARG A 106 -10.46 9.84 10.37
CA ARG A 106 -10.88 9.15 11.61
C ARG A 106 -10.28 9.74 12.88
N GLY A 107 -9.36 10.72 12.75
CA GLY A 107 -8.93 11.60 13.84
C GLY A 107 -7.80 11.08 14.73
N ASP A 108 -7.33 9.85 14.56
CA ASP A 108 -6.26 9.28 15.39
C ASP A 108 -4.88 9.36 14.69
N ALA A 109 -3.94 10.03 15.34
CA ALA A 109 -2.53 9.97 14.93
C ALA A 109 -2.02 8.53 15.08
N GLN A 110 -1.52 7.97 14.00
CA GLN A 110 -0.98 6.62 13.97
C GLN A 110 0.55 6.67 13.85
N HIS A 111 1.20 5.61 14.29
CA HIS A 111 2.64 5.44 14.06
C HIS A 111 2.86 4.17 13.27
N LEU A 112 3.74 4.24 12.28
CA LEU A 112 4.27 3.09 11.56
C LEU A 112 5.74 2.89 11.92
N GLY A 113 6.15 1.65 12.07
CA GLY A 113 7.52 1.30 12.41
C GLY A 113 8.04 0.09 11.66
N VAL A 114 9.32 0.15 11.32
CA VAL A 114 10.06 -0.95 10.69
C VAL A 114 11.21 -1.40 11.57
N ARG A 115 11.60 -2.66 11.48
CA ARG A 115 12.80 -3.17 12.16
C ARG A 115 14.05 -2.55 11.55
N ARG A 116 14.83 -1.82 12.37
CA ARG A 116 16.03 -1.09 11.91
C ARG A 116 16.99 -1.96 11.11
N ARG A 117 17.24 -3.19 11.56
CA ARG A 117 18.23 -4.09 10.95
C ARG A 117 17.85 -4.62 9.56
N LEU A 118 16.58 -4.47 9.17
CA LEU A 118 16.08 -4.99 7.88
C LEU A 118 16.20 -3.97 6.74
N LEU A 119 16.68 -2.76 7.02
CA LEU A 119 16.90 -1.71 6.02
C LEU A 119 18.38 -1.32 6.01
N ALA A 120 19.04 -1.54 4.87
CA ALA A 120 20.38 -1.05 4.60
C ALA A 120 20.36 0.43 4.16
N ASP A 121 21.50 1.12 4.25
CA ASP A 121 21.57 2.55 3.91
C ASP A 121 21.47 2.80 2.39
N ASP A 122 21.88 1.83 1.58
CA ASP A 122 21.85 1.84 0.13
C ASP A 122 20.59 1.20 -0.48
N ASP A 123 19.63 0.80 0.35
CA ASP A 123 18.37 0.25 -0.13
C ASP A 123 17.60 1.22 -1.01
N ARG A 124 16.92 0.66 -1.97
CA ARG A 124 15.98 1.32 -2.89
C ARG A 124 14.58 0.78 -2.60
N VAL A 125 13.86 1.48 -1.74
CA VAL A 125 12.63 0.97 -1.13
C VAL A 125 11.41 1.35 -1.95
N LEU A 126 10.66 0.34 -2.39
CA LEU A 126 9.32 0.49 -2.93
C LEU A 126 8.29 0.28 -1.82
N VAL A 127 7.45 1.29 -1.59
CA VAL A 127 6.27 1.13 -0.71
C VAL A 127 5.12 0.53 -1.50
N VAL A 128 4.40 -0.44 -0.92
CA VAL A 128 3.24 -1.09 -1.55
C VAL A 128 2.07 -1.09 -0.59
N ASP A 129 0.91 -0.63 -1.05
CA ASP A 129 -0.35 -0.68 -0.30
C ASP A 129 -1.51 -0.97 -1.25
N ASP A 130 -2.72 -1.16 -0.72
CA ASP A 130 -3.90 -1.41 -1.55
C ASP A 130 -4.58 -0.11 -2.02
N TRP A 131 -4.65 0.90 -1.17
CA TRP A 131 -5.39 2.14 -1.43
C TRP A 131 -4.67 3.37 -0.89
N ALA A 132 -4.54 4.40 -1.70
CA ALA A 132 -4.08 5.71 -1.28
C ALA A 132 -5.20 6.74 -1.43
N SER A 133 -5.80 7.21 -0.33
CA SER A 133 -6.84 8.25 -0.34
C SER A 133 -6.27 9.64 -0.01
N THR A 134 -5.54 9.78 1.09
CA THR A 134 -4.92 11.03 1.52
C THR A 134 -3.41 11.03 1.36
N GLY A 135 -2.81 9.88 1.07
CA GLY A 135 -1.37 9.68 1.05
C GLY A 135 -0.69 9.71 2.42
N ALA A 136 -1.46 9.75 3.53
CA ALA A 136 -0.90 9.90 4.88
C ALA A 136 0.09 8.80 5.25
N GLN A 137 -0.22 7.52 4.99
CA GLN A 137 0.67 6.40 5.27
C GLN A 137 1.94 6.46 4.39
N ALA A 138 1.79 6.71 3.09
CA ALA A 138 2.90 6.85 2.16
C ALA A 138 3.82 8.02 2.56
N ARG A 139 3.26 9.16 2.99
CA ARG A 139 4.02 10.32 3.48
C ARG A 139 4.79 9.99 4.77
N GLY A 140 4.17 9.27 5.69
CA GLY A 140 4.84 8.77 6.90
C GLY A 140 6.02 7.88 6.55
N LEU A 141 5.81 6.86 5.69
CA LEU A 141 6.86 5.94 5.26
C LEU A 141 7.96 6.65 4.47
N ARG A 142 7.63 7.62 3.57
CA ARG A 142 8.64 8.44 2.90
C ARG A 142 9.55 9.18 3.88
N ARG A 143 9.00 9.77 4.96
CA ARG A 143 9.80 10.42 6.02
C ARG A 143 10.72 9.44 6.73
N LEU A 144 10.21 8.26 7.08
CA LEU A 144 10.98 7.20 7.75
C LEU A 144 12.12 6.68 6.87
N LEU A 145 11.86 6.49 5.59
CA LEU A 145 12.79 5.89 4.63
C LEU A 145 13.82 6.89 4.08
N GLY A 146 13.49 8.18 4.07
CA GLY A 146 14.37 9.23 3.56
C GLY A 146 14.80 9.00 2.11
N ASN A 147 16.09 9.07 1.83
CA ASN A 147 16.66 8.92 0.48
C ASN A 147 16.47 7.51 -0.12
N ARG A 148 16.12 6.52 0.68
CA ARG A 148 15.83 5.15 0.22
C ARG A 148 14.48 5.03 -0.48
N TYR A 149 13.55 5.95 -0.25
CA TYR A 149 12.21 5.92 -0.81
C TYR A 149 12.20 6.15 -2.32
N LEU A 150 11.65 5.20 -3.09
CA LEU A 150 11.49 5.30 -4.55
C LEU A 150 10.12 5.82 -4.96
N GLY A 151 9.09 5.45 -4.23
CA GLY A 151 7.70 5.76 -4.54
C GLY A 151 6.76 4.73 -3.91
N THR A 152 5.47 4.86 -4.20
CA THR A 152 4.43 3.98 -3.69
C THR A 152 3.63 3.36 -4.85
N ALA A 153 3.52 2.03 -4.87
CA ALA A 153 2.64 1.30 -5.76
C ALA A 153 1.36 0.91 -5.01
N VAL A 154 0.20 1.22 -5.58
CA VAL A 154 -1.11 0.90 -5.01
C VAL A 154 -2.04 0.28 -6.05
N ILE A 155 -3.07 -0.44 -5.59
CA ILE A 155 -4.14 -0.87 -6.49
C ILE A 155 -4.95 0.36 -6.92
N VAL A 156 -5.37 1.20 -5.96
CA VAL A 156 -6.19 2.39 -6.22
C VAL A 156 -5.52 3.65 -5.71
N ASP A 157 -5.41 4.66 -6.57
CA ASP A 157 -5.02 6.01 -6.21
C ASP A 157 -6.24 6.95 -6.29
N GLU A 158 -6.58 7.53 -5.15
CA GLU A 158 -7.64 8.53 -4.96
C GLU A 158 -7.07 9.85 -4.40
N CYS A 159 -5.74 9.95 -4.35
CA CYS A 159 -5.08 11.15 -3.87
C CYS A 159 -5.28 12.35 -4.81
N PRO A 160 -5.26 13.57 -4.27
CA PRO A 160 -5.09 14.76 -5.09
C PRO A 160 -3.82 14.66 -5.96
N PRO A 161 -3.84 15.20 -7.21
CA PRO A 161 -2.71 15.05 -8.15
C PRO A 161 -1.37 15.52 -7.59
N GLU A 162 -1.37 16.59 -6.79
CA GLU A 162 -0.16 17.11 -6.13
C GLU A 162 0.42 16.12 -5.10
N VAL A 163 -0.43 15.37 -4.39
CA VAL A 163 0.00 14.34 -3.43
C VAL A 163 0.53 13.11 -4.18
N THR A 164 -0.16 12.69 -5.25
CA THR A 164 0.30 11.60 -6.13
C THR A 164 1.69 11.92 -6.69
N ALA A 165 1.90 13.15 -7.18
CA ALA A 165 3.20 13.58 -7.68
C ALA A 165 4.27 13.66 -6.58
N GLU A 166 3.96 14.29 -5.43
CA GLU A 166 4.84 14.41 -4.28
C GLU A 166 5.37 13.03 -3.83
N LEU A 167 4.48 12.05 -3.72
CA LEU A 167 4.77 10.73 -3.20
C LEU A 167 5.13 9.71 -4.30
N SER A 168 5.27 10.15 -5.55
CA SER A 168 5.53 9.27 -6.69
C SER A 168 4.60 8.04 -6.66
N ILE A 169 3.30 8.27 -6.43
CA ILE A 169 2.30 7.19 -6.40
C ILE A 169 2.04 6.72 -7.83
N ARG A 170 2.00 5.42 -8.02
CA ARG A 170 1.56 4.78 -9.25
C ARG A 170 0.54 3.69 -8.91
N SER A 171 -0.53 3.61 -9.70
CA SER A 171 -1.67 2.73 -9.42
C SER A 171 -2.10 1.91 -10.62
N LEU A 172 -2.86 0.87 -10.36
CA LEU A 172 -3.56 0.11 -11.38
C LEU A 172 -4.88 0.77 -11.77
N LEU A 173 -5.55 1.41 -10.80
CA LEU A 173 -6.83 2.09 -10.95
C LEU A 173 -6.76 3.49 -10.33
N ALA A 174 -7.55 4.42 -10.86
CA ALA A 174 -7.91 5.65 -10.17
C ALA A 174 -9.16 5.42 -9.30
N GLY A 175 -9.39 6.26 -8.27
CA GLY A 175 -10.62 6.20 -7.47
C GLY A 175 -11.88 6.27 -8.31
N SER A 176 -11.91 7.16 -9.31
CA SER A 176 -13.03 7.30 -10.26
C SER A 176 -13.32 6.06 -11.12
N ASP A 177 -12.42 5.10 -11.20
CA ASP A 177 -12.66 3.82 -11.87
C ASP A 177 -13.60 2.89 -11.08
N LEU A 178 -13.87 3.23 -9.81
CA LEU A 178 -14.65 2.45 -8.85
C LEU A 178 -15.89 3.20 -8.34
N ASP A 179 -16.18 4.38 -8.89
CA ASP A 179 -17.38 5.15 -8.52
C ASP A 179 -18.65 4.31 -8.76
N PRO A 180 -19.67 4.41 -7.85
CA PRO A 180 -20.91 3.64 -7.93
C PRO A 180 -21.74 3.98 -9.15
#